data_ab8b018acc388f14607a81b949cec8c2
#
_entry.id   ab8b018acc388f14607a81b949cec8c2
#
_cell.length_a   1.000
_cell.length_b   1.000
_cell.length_c   1.000
_cell.angle_alpha   90.00
_cell.angle_beta   90.00
_cell.angle_gamma   90.00
#
_symmetry.space_group_name_H-M   'P 1'
#
loop_
_entity.id
_entity.type
_entity.pdbx_description
1 polymer ?
#
loop_
_entity_poly.entity_id
_entity_poly.type
_entity_poly.pdbx_seq_one_letter_code
_entity_poly.pdbx_strand_id
1 'polypeptide(L)'
;MKVIHLLIFLLLFAGCTHKNPKALISPTGTTVKTRILPPESYHWQLEAKDSFGEFLQNITVEPDGTPIRDFHSIPVSNQGKHVAVLNYDVGTKDLQQCADAVLRLRAEYLYAQQRFDEIAFHFTSGDLFSWNDYKRGFRAVVDKNKVSFVQSAEQDDSYPNFRRYLDALYMYAGTISLFHETEPILHDSLLKAGDIIITPGSPGHAVIIIGHAIHDNGDHVFLLAEGLTPAQSIAVNTNPLDPDINPWYRLSVKSTVTTTANNVFLKTAIHAFR
;
A
#
# COMPACT_ATOMS: atom_id res chain seq x y z
N MET A 1 -45.38 64.38 4.47
CA MET A 1 -44.53 63.55 3.54
C MET A 1 -43.43 62.87 4.37
N LYS A 2 -43.55 61.56 4.60
CA LYS A 2 -42.50 60.76 5.28
C LYS A 2 -41.73 60.00 4.24
N VAL A 3 -40.42 60.29 4.15
CA VAL A 3 -39.49 59.60 3.25
C VAL A 3 -39.01 58.34 3.96
N ILE A 4 -39.33 57.16 3.40
CA ILE A 4 -38.87 55.85 3.87
C ILE A 4 -37.53 55.55 3.17
N HIS A 5 -36.46 55.47 3.94
CA HIS A 5 -35.15 55.01 3.44
C HIS A 5 -35.11 53.48 3.45
N LEU A 6 -35.08 52.89 2.27
CA LEU A 6 -34.90 51.43 2.08
C LEU A 6 -33.40 51.10 2.12
N LEU A 7 -32.95 50.48 3.21
CA LEU A 7 -31.60 49.93 3.30
C LEU A 7 -31.55 48.57 2.58
N ILE A 8 -30.86 48.53 1.44
CA ILE A 8 -30.56 47.27 0.73
C ILE A 8 -29.33 46.62 1.40
N PHE A 9 -29.55 45.50 2.10
CA PHE A 9 -28.48 44.64 2.64
C PHE A 9 -27.96 43.75 1.52
N LEU A 10 -26.74 44.02 1.02
CA LEU A 10 -26.06 43.18 0.08
C LEU A 10 -25.44 42.02 0.85
N LEU A 11 -26.04 40.82 0.82
CA LEU A 11 -25.47 39.58 1.32
C LEU A 11 -24.41 39.08 0.34
N LEU A 12 -23.14 39.30 0.69
CA LEU A 12 -22.01 38.66 0.03
C LEU A 12 -21.99 37.17 0.42
N PHE A 13 -22.46 36.30 -0.47
CA PHE A 13 -22.23 34.89 -0.38
C PHE A 13 -20.77 34.60 -0.73
N ALA A 14 -19.93 34.39 0.28
CA ALA A 14 -18.62 33.78 0.08
C ALA A 14 -18.88 32.31 -0.32
N GLY A 15 -18.85 32.05 -1.62
CA GLY A 15 -18.91 30.69 -2.15
C GLY A 15 -17.65 29.93 -1.74
N CYS A 16 -17.75 29.05 -0.76
CA CYS A 16 -16.76 28.00 -0.57
C CYS A 16 -16.79 27.12 -1.82
N THR A 17 -15.80 27.26 -2.69
CA THR A 17 -15.57 26.33 -3.79
C THR A 17 -15.08 25.02 -3.19
N HIS A 18 -15.99 24.08 -2.91
CA HIS A 18 -15.60 22.69 -2.64
C HIS A 18 -14.86 22.18 -3.88
N LYS A 19 -13.54 22.03 -3.74
CA LYS A 19 -12.72 21.41 -4.78
C LYS A 19 -13.20 19.96 -4.95
N ASN A 20 -13.57 19.61 -6.17
CA ASN A 20 -14.03 18.26 -6.50
C ASN A 20 -12.87 17.25 -6.30
N PRO A 21 -13.01 16.24 -5.41
CA PRO A 21 -11.94 15.24 -5.19
C PRO A 21 -11.48 14.53 -6.48
N LYS A 22 -12.33 14.44 -7.50
CA LYS A 22 -11.95 13.93 -8.83
C LYS A 22 -10.83 14.74 -9.51
N ALA A 23 -10.56 15.98 -9.09
CA ALA A 23 -9.49 16.79 -9.65
C ALA A 23 -8.07 16.25 -9.37
N LEU A 24 -7.89 15.35 -8.39
CA LEU A 24 -6.60 14.73 -8.06
C LEU A 24 -6.34 13.40 -8.79
N ILE A 25 -7.26 12.94 -9.65
CA ILE A 25 -7.11 11.72 -10.44
C ILE A 25 -6.99 12.10 -11.92
N SER A 26 -5.91 11.64 -12.56
CA SER A 26 -5.68 11.73 -14.00
C SER A 26 -6.07 10.39 -14.66
N PRO A 27 -7.21 10.29 -15.37
CA PRO A 27 -7.66 9.02 -15.96
C PRO A 27 -6.67 8.42 -16.96
N THR A 28 -5.83 9.23 -17.56
CA THR A 28 -4.83 8.82 -18.57
C THR A 28 -3.47 8.46 -17.97
N GLY A 29 -3.26 8.71 -16.67
CA GLY A 29 -2.04 8.31 -15.98
C GLY A 29 -1.89 6.79 -15.94
N THR A 30 -0.69 6.29 -16.18
CA THR A 30 -0.39 4.84 -16.27
C THR A 30 0.42 4.31 -15.10
N THR A 31 0.90 5.17 -14.22
CA THR A 31 1.62 4.80 -12.99
C THR A 31 0.95 5.45 -11.79
N VAL A 32 1.27 5.01 -10.57
CA VAL A 32 0.78 5.63 -9.34
C VAL A 32 1.01 7.15 -9.39
N LYS A 33 2.24 7.59 -9.71
CA LYS A 33 2.62 8.99 -9.76
C LYS A 33 1.88 9.80 -10.82
N THR A 34 1.62 9.23 -11.98
CA THR A 34 0.94 9.92 -13.09
C THR A 34 -0.58 9.85 -13.00
N ARG A 35 -1.13 8.81 -12.34
CA ARG A 35 -2.56 8.64 -12.09
C ARG A 35 -3.07 9.55 -10.98
N ILE A 36 -2.30 9.72 -9.90
CA ILE A 36 -2.73 10.44 -8.71
C ILE A 36 -1.93 11.72 -8.59
N LEU A 37 -2.59 12.85 -8.76
CA LEU A 37 -1.95 14.16 -8.67
C LEU A 37 -1.85 14.60 -7.21
N PRO A 38 -0.79 15.32 -6.81
CA PRO A 38 -0.72 15.89 -5.47
C PRO A 38 -1.77 17.00 -5.30
N PRO A 39 -2.18 17.31 -4.07
CA PRO A 39 -3.05 18.45 -3.79
C PRO A 39 -2.37 19.78 -4.20
N GLU A 40 -3.13 20.87 -4.22
CA GLU A 40 -2.60 22.19 -4.55
C GLU A 40 -1.44 22.58 -3.65
N SER A 41 -0.37 23.12 -4.23
CA SER A 41 0.89 23.49 -3.55
C SER A 41 1.65 22.32 -2.93
N TYR A 42 1.27 21.07 -3.24
CA TYR A 42 2.06 19.89 -2.92
C TYR A 42 2.78 19.38 -4.18
N HIS A 43 3.96 18.87 -3.97
CA HIS A 43 4.78 18.25 -5.02
C HIS A 43 5.15 16.83 -4.61
N TRP A 44 5.16 15.90 -5.57
CA TRP A 44 5.68 14.56 -5.33
C TRP A 44 7.09 14.66 -4.75
N GLN A 45 7.34 13.93 -3.65
CA GLN A 45 8.68 13.79 -3.11
C GLN A 45 9.60 13.18 -4.17
N LEU A 46 10.76 13.82 -4.35
CA LEU A 46 11.81 13.28 -5.21
C LEU A 46 12.47 12.11 -4.47
N GLU A 47 12.17 10.92 -4.91
CA GLU A 47 12.78 9.71 -4.37
C GLU A 47 14.20 9.50 -4.94
N ALA A 48 15.07 8.88 -4.15
CA ALA A 48 16.38 8.49 -4.64
C ALA A 48 16.25 7.46 -5.77
N LYS A 49 17.09 7.58 -6.78
CA LYS A 49 17.13 6.64 -7.90
C LYS A 49 17.31 5.20 -7.39
N ASP A 50 16.58 4.28 -7.99
CA ASP A 50 16.59 2.85 -7.66
C ASP A 50 16.13 2.54 -6.21
N SER A 51 15.52 3.51 -5.51
CA SER A 51 14.94 3.31 -4.18
C SER A 51 13.61 2.58 -4.22
N PHE A 52 13.18 2.02 -3.08
CA PHE A 52 11.86 1.40 -2.96
C PHE A 52 10.73 2.43 -3.16
N GLY A 53 10.91 3.66 -2.68
CA GLY A 53 9.95 4.75 -2.91
C GLY A 53 9.79 5.09 -4.39
N GLU A 54 10.90 5.20 -5.14
CA GLU A 54 10.84 5.42 -6.59
C GLU A 54 10.13 4.27 -7.31
N PHE A 55 10.44 3.03 -6.97
CA PHE A 55 9.76 1.86 -7.51
C PHE A 55 8.25 1.93 -7.28
N LEU A 56 7.81 2.20 -6.04
CA LEU A 56 6.39 2.28 -5.68
C LEU A 56 5.64 3.36 -6.46
N GLN A 57 6.22 4.56 -6.61
CA GLN A 57 5.61 5.65 -7.37
C GLN A 57 5.46 5.34 -8.87
N ASN A 58 6.33 4.48 -9.40
CA ASN A 58 6.36 4.10 -10.81
C ASN A 58 5.65 2.77 -11.10
N ILE A 59 5.05 2.11 -10.11
CA ILE A 59 4.21 0.93 -10.35
C ILE A 59 3.09 1.31 -11.34
N THR A 60 2.94 0.47 -12.37
CA THR A 60 1.84 0.63 -13.33
C THR A 60 0.50 0.36 -12.68
N VAL A 61 -0.50 1.12 -13.09
CA VAL A 61 -1.88 0.95 -12.62
C VAL A 61 -2.78 0.53 -13.78
N GLU A 62 -3.81 -0.21 -13.46
CA GLU A 62 -4.86 -0.60 -14.39
C GLU A 62 -5.58 0.64 -14.96
N PRO A 63 -6.28 0.53 -16.09
CA PRO A 63 -7.11 1.61 -16.63
C PRO A 63 -8.02 2.22 -15.55
N ASP A 64 -8.31 3.52 -15.71
CA ASP A 64 -9.19 4.22 -14.77
C ASP A 64 -10.57 3.55 -14.68
N GLY A 65 -11.10 3.44 -13.46
CA GLY A 65 -12.36 2.75 -13.20
C GLY A 65 -12.29 1.22 -13.18
N THR A 66 -11.10 0.60 -13.32
CA THR A 66 -10.93 -0.85 -13.16
C THR A 66 -11.36 -1.27 -11.76
N PRO A 67 -12.28 -2.26 -11.63
CA PRO A 67 -12.75 -2.71 -10.32
C PRO A 67 -11.69 -3.57 -9.61
N ILE A 68 -11.67 -3.51 -8.28
CA ILE A 68 -10.97 -4.50 -7.47
C ILE A 68 -11.61 -5.87 -7.72
N ARG A 69 -10.77 -6.88 -8.01
CA ARG A 69 -11.20 -8.27 -8.22
C ARG A 69 -10.54 -9.18 -7.20
N ASP A 70 -11.29 -10.22 -6.80
CA ASP A 70 -10.75 -11.27 -5.95
C ASP A 70 -9.90 -12.30 -6.77
N PHE A 71 -9.38 -13.31 -6.09
CA PHE A 71 -8.58 -14.39 -6.71
C PHE A 71 -9.37 -15.30 -7.67
N HIS A 72 -10.70 -15.18 -7.74
CA HIS A 72 -11.54 -15.78 -8.80
C HIS A 72 -11.77 -14.81 -9.97
N SER A 73 -11.14 -13.65 -9.97
CA SER A 73 -11.37 -12.57 -10.94
C SER A 73 -12.78 -11.95 -10.88
N ILE A 74 -13.50 -12.15 -9.77
CA ILE A 74 -14.84 -11.59 -9.55
C ILE A 74 -14.69 -10.21 -8.89
N PRO A 75 -15.39 -9.15 -9.38
CA PRO A 75 -15.41 -7.86 -8.71
C PRO A 75 -15.92 -7.99 -7.27
N VAL A 76 -15.17 -7.48 -6.31
CA VAL A 76 -15.60 -7.45 -4.90
C VAL A 76 -16.74 -6.45 -4.70
N SER A 77 -17.55 -6.63 -3.66
CA SER A 77 -18.71 -5.76 -3.40
C SER A 77 -18.34 -4.32 -3.00
N ASN A 78 -17.15 -4.13 -2.41
CA ASN A 78 -16.71 -2.86 -1.84
C ASN A 78 -15.84 -2.04 -2.80
N GLN A 79 -16.42 -1.51 -3.86
CA GLN A 79 -15.70 -0.78 -4.92
C GLN A 79 -15.44 0.70 -4.63
N GLY A 80 -16.14 1.32 -3.68
CA GLY A 80 -16.08 2.77 -3.45
C GLY A 80 -14.87 3.28 -2.65
N LYS A 81 -13.94 2.41 -2.28
CA LYS A 81 -12.86 2.71 -1.34
C LYS A 81 -11.46 2.78 -1.95
N HIS A 82 -11.36 2.80 -3.28
CA HIS A 82 -10.10 2.90 -4.01
C HIS A 82 -10.17 3.93 -5.13
N VAL A 83 -9.01 4.38 -5.57
CA VAL A 83 -8.85 5.33 -6.69
C VAL A 83 -8.01 4.76 -7.83
N ALA A 84 -7.25 3.70 -7.59
CA ALA A 84 -6.48 3.00 -8.60
C ALA A 84 -6.21 1.57 -8.16
N VAL A 85 -6.14 0.64 -9.11
CA VAL A 85 -5.73 -0.75 -8.92
C VAL A 85 -4.33 -0.89 -9.49
N LEU A 86 -3.41 -1.50 -8.71
CA LEU A 86 -2.05 -1.77 -9.19
C LEU A 86 -2.08 -2.94 -10.19
N ASN A 87 -1.29 -2.83 -11.26
CA ASN A 87 -1.20 -3.86 -12.28
C ASN A 87 -0.34 -5.05 -11.82
N TYR A 88 -0.84 -5.75 -10.81
CA TYR A 88 -0.32 -7.02 -10.33
C TYR A 88 -1.43 -8.07 -10.29
N ASP A 89 -1.14 -9.27 -10.77
CA ASP A 89 -2.07 -10.38 -10.64
C ASP A 89 -2.29 -10.77 -9.18
N VAL A 90 -3.50 -11.16 -8.83
CA VAL A 90 -3.84 -11.68 -7.49
C VAL A 90 -3.40 -13.14 -7.33
N GLY A 91 -3.21 -13.85 -8.43
CA GLY A 91 -3.11 -15.30 -8.45
C GLY A 91 -4.49 -15.98 -8.46
N THR A 92 -4.51 -17.29 -8.29
CA THR A 92 -5.73 -18.12 -8.36
C THR A 92 -6.09 -18.76 -7.03
N LYS A 93 -5.46 -18.32 -5.94
CA LYS A 93 -5.64 -18.85 -4.59
C LYS A 93 -5.93 -17.70 -3.62
N ASP A 94 -6.68 -18.00 -2.56
CA ASP A 94 -6.92 -17.04 -1.48
C ASP A 94 -5.68 -16.90 -0.58
N LEU A 95 -4.61 -16.28 -1.12
CA LEU A 95 -3.32 -16.14 -0.44
C LEU A 95 -2.87 -14.69 -0.31
N GLN A 96 -2.84 -13.91 -1.40
CA GLN A 96 -2.34 -12.53 -1.40
C GLN A 96 -3.30 -11.59 -0.67
N GLN A 97 -3.26 -11.58 0.66
CA GLN A 97 -4.08 -10.73 1.53
C GLN A 97 -3.30 -9.44 1.93
N CYS A 98 -3.62 -8.81 3.06
CA CYS A 98 -3.08 -7.48 3.41
C CYS A 98 -1.55 -7.48 3.65
N ALA A 99 -1.04 -8.39 4.48
CA ALA A 99 0.41 -8.51 4.72
C ALA A 99 1.15 -8.99 3.47
N ASP A 100 0.52 -9.90 2.72
CA ASP A 100 1.10 -10.49 1.51
C ASP A 100 1.22 -9.46 0.38
N ALA A 101 0.29 -8.52 0.30
CA ALA A 101 0.38 -7.38 -0.60
C ALA A 101 1.65 -6.53 -0.32
N VAL A 102 1.96 -6.28 0.95
CA VAL A 102 3.17 -5.55 1.36
C VAL A 102 4.42 -6.35 1.02
N LEU A 103 4.45 -7.65 1.40
CA LEU A 103 5.55 -8.57 1.08
C LEU A 103 5.75 -8.70 -0.44
N ARG A 104 4.66 -8.76 -1.21
CA ARG A 104 4.70 -8.77 -2.68
C ARG A 104 5.42 -7.55 -3.22
N LEU A 105 5.02 -6.35 -2.83
CA LEU A 105 5.60 -5.11 -3.34
C LEU A 105 7.10 -5.01 -2.99
N ARG A 106 7.47 -5.41 -1.77
CA ARG A 106 8.89 -5.43 -1.37
C ARG A 106 9.69 -6.44 -2.16
N ALA A 107 9.18 -7.65 -2.35
CA ALA A 107 9.85 -8.71 -3.10
C ALA A 107 9.99 -8.38 -4.59
N GLU A 108 8.96 -7.80 -5.22
CA GLU A 108 8.99 -7.35 -6.62
C GLU A 108 10.04 -6.24 -6.83
N TYR A 109 10.14 -5.29 -5.90
CA TYR A 109 11.18 -4.27 -5.92
C TYR A 109 12.58 -4.91 -5.90
N LEU A 110 12.84 -5.80 -4.95
CA LEU A 110 14.13 -6.47 -4.82
C LEU A 110 14.44 -7.33 -6.04
N TYR A 111 13.44 -8.00 -6.60
CA TYR A 111 13.57 -8.79 -7.82
C TYR A 111 13.91 -7.90 -9.03
N ALA A 112 13.22 -6.78 -9.20
CA ALA A 112 13.49 -5.83 -10.28
C ALA A 112 14.90 -5.22 -10.20
N GLN A 113 15.42 -5.02 -8.98
CA GLN A 113 16.78 -4.55 -8.72
C GLN A 113 17.84 -5.67 -8.76
N GLN A 114 17.45 -6.91 -9.05
CA GLN A 114 18.33 -8.10 -9.03
C GLN A 114 19.02 -8.32 -7.66
N ARG A 115 18.43 -7.81 -6.58
CA ARG A 115 18.89 -7.95 -5.20
C ARG A 115 18.36 -9.26 -4.59
N PHE A 116 18.65 -10.37 -5.28
CA PHE A 116 18.08 -11.68 -4.96
C PHE A 116 18.46 -12.21 -3.58
N ASP A 117 19.64 -11.82 -3.07
CA ASP A 117 20.11 -12.23 -1.73
C ASP A 117 19.28 -11.59 -0.60
N GLU A 118 18.60 -10.48 -0.90
CA GLU A 118 17.76 -9.78 0.05
C GLU A 118 16.29 -10.22 0.01
N ILE A 119 15.92 -11.07 -0.97
CA ILE A 119 14.58 -11.65 -1.03
C ILE A 119 14.52 -12.84 -0.07
N ALA A 120 14.34 -12.53 1.19
CA ALA A 120 14.25 -13.51 2.26
C ALA A 120 13.33 -12.94 3.36
N PHE A 121 12.31 -13.71 3.72
CA PHE A 121 11.29 -13.30 4.69
C PHE A 121 11.03 -14.44 5.67
N HIS A 122 10.59 -14.10 6.88
CA HIS A 122 10.28 -15.11 7.88
C HIS A 122 8.83 -15.58 7.78
N PHE A 123 8.62 -16.85 7.97
CA PHE A 123 7.33 -17.39 8.32
C PHE A 123 6.91 -16.93 9.73
N THR A 124 5.65 -17.04 10.06
CA THR A 124 5.16 -16.74 11.42
C THR A 124 5.82 -17.63 12.49
N SER A 125 6.34 -18.78 12.11
CA SER A 125 7.16 -19.66 12.97
C SER A 125 8.55 -19.12 13.31
N GLY A 126 9.03 -18.10 12.57
CA GLY A 126 10.37 -17.53 12.70
C GLY A 126 11.41 -18.16 11.76
N ASP A 127 11.02 -19.13 10.93
CA ASP A 127 11.92 -19.74 9.96
C ASP A 127 12.11 -18.84 8.75
N LEU A 128 13.37 -18.61 8.36
CA LEU A 128 13.72 -17.78 7.19
C LEU A 128 13.49 -18.55 5.89
N PHE A 129 12.71 -17.97 4.99
CA PHE A 129 12.39 -18.51 3.67
C PHE A 129 12.96 -17.60 2.59
N SER A 130 14.03 -18.06 1.90
CA SER A 130 14.76 -17.27 0.92
C SER A 130 14.42 -17.66 -0.51
N TRP A 131 14.38 -16.67 -1.41
CA TRP A 131 14.29 -16.91 -2.84
C TRP A 131 15.48 -17.71 -3.36
N ASN A 132 16.67 -17.44 -2.85
CA ASN A 132 17.89 -18.15 -3.27
C ASN A 132 17.83 -19.67 -3.00
N ASP A 133 17.24 -20.08 -1.89
CA ASP A 133 17.02 -21.51 -1.64
C ASP A 133 15.90 -22.05 -2.50
N TYR A 134 14.79 -21.30 -2.62
CA TYR A 134 13.65 -21.74 -3.42
C TYR A 134 14.01 -21.96 -4.90
N LYS A 135 14.75 -21.03 -5.51
CA LYS A 135 15.17 -21.16 -6.91
C LYS A 135 16.15 -22.34 -7.13
N ARG A 136 16.91 -22.76 -6.10
CA ARG A 136 17.76 -23.97 -6.12
C ARG A 136 17.00 -25.27 -5.91
N GLY A 137 15.68 -25.20 -5.72
CA GLY A 137 14.80 -26.36 -5.58
C GLY A 137 14.44 -26.72 -4.16
N PHE A 138 14.81 -25.93 -3.14
CA PHE A 138 14.38 -26.17 -1.77
C PHE A 138 12.91 -25.78 -1.59
N ARG A 139 12.18 -26.61 -0.86
CA ARG A 139 10.75 -26.39 -0.54
C ARG A 139 10.54 -26.54 0.95
N ALA A 140 9.68 -25.68 1.50
CA ALA A 140 9.27 -25.81 2.90
C ALA A 140 8.38 -27.05 3.08
N VAL A 141 8.72 -27.85 4.08
CA VAL A 141 7.90 -28.96 4.58
C VAL A 141 7.53 -28.62 6.02
N VAL A 142 6.23 -28.48 6.26
CA VAL A 142 5.70 -28.13 7.57
C VAL A 142 5.04 -29.35 8.18
N ASP A 143 5.58 -29.79 9.31
CA ASP A 143 4.98 -30.85 10.13
C ASP A 143 4.63 -30.25 11.51
N LYS A 144 3.33 -29.98 11.73
CA LYS A 144 2.82 -29.28 12.90
C LYS A 144 3.51 -27.91 13.07
N ASN A 145 4.38 -27.76 14.08
CA ASN A 145 5.10 -26.52 14.39
C ASN A 145 6.57 -26.55 13.94
N LYS A 146 6.98 -27.55 13.16
CA LYS A 146 8.35 -27.66 12.65
C LYS A 146 8.39 -27.39 11.17
N VAL A 147 9.27 -26.50 10.78
CA VAL A 147 9.57 -26.21 9.38
C VAL A 147 10.92 -26.83 9.05
N SER A 148 11.01 -27.47 7.91
CA SER A 148 12.28 -27.94 7.32
C SER A 148 12.27 -27.60 5.85
N PHE A 149 13.47 -27.43 5.28
CA PHE A 149 13.64 -27.13 3.86
C PHE A 149 14.30 -28.32 3.18
N VAL A 150 13.61 -28.91 2.21
CA VAL A 150 14.05 -30.12 1.51
C VAL A 150 14.23 -29.80 0.02
N GLN A 151 15.36 -30.19 -0.55
CA GLN A 151 15.55 -30.08 -1.99
C GLN A 151 14.68 -31.13 -2.70
N SER A 152 13.60 -30.69 -3.32
CA SER A 152 12.58 -31.55 -3.93
C SER A 152 12.14 -31.07 -5.32
N ALA A 153 12.80 -30.08 -5.89
CA ALA A 153 12.56 -29.58 -7.23
C ALA A 153 13.91 -29.27 -7.93
N GLU A 154 13.85 -29.15 -9.25
CA GLU A 154 14.99 -28.68 -10.05
C GLU A 154 15.22 -27.18 -9.82
N GLN A 155 16.43 -26.74 -10.17
CA GLN A 155 16.77 -25.31 -10.16
C GLN A 155 15.96 -24.57 -11.22
N ASP A 156 15.32 -23.46 -10.81
CA ASP A 156 14.51 -22.62 -11.70
C ASP A 156 14.53 -21.18 -11.16
N ASP A 157 15.18 -20.25 -11.86
CA ASP A 157 15.29 -18.83 -11.54
C ASP A 157 14.28 -17.96 -12.30
N SER A 158 13.35 -18.58 -13.02
CA SER A 158 12.32 -17.86 -13.80
C SER A 158 11.37 -17.06 -12.94
N TYR A 159 10.82 -15.98 -13.51
CA TYR A 159 9.79 -15.19 -12.85
C TYR A 159 8.53 -16.01 -12.48
N PRO A 160 8.02 -16.95 -13.30
CA PRO A 160 6.96 -17.86 -12.86
C PRO A 160 7.31 -18.67 -11.60
N ASN A 161 8.58 -19.08 -11.43
CA ASN A 161 9.00 -19.74 -10.20
C ASN A 161 9.08 -18.76 -9.01
N PHE A 162 9.50 -17.51 -9.24
CA PHE A 162 9.45 -16.46 -8.24
C PHE A 162 7.98 -16.20 -7.76
N ARG A 163 7.02 -16.22 -8.67
CA ARG A 163 5.60 -16.14 -8.28
C ARG A 163 5.17 -17.33 -7.41
N ARG A 164 5.64 -18.56 -7.71
CA ARG A 164 5.38 -19.73 -6.86
C ARG A 164 6.05 -19.63 -5.48
N TYR A 165 7.24 -19.01 -5.41
CA TYR A 165 7.90 -18.68 -4.14
C TYR A 165 7.01 -17.76 -3.29
N LEU A 166 6.45 -16.71 -3.88
CA LEU A 166 5.57 -15.78 -3.17
C LEU A 166 4.29 -16.49 -2.69
N ASP A 167 3.66 -17.31 -3.52
CA ASP A 167 2.52 -18.13 -3.08
C ASP A 167 2.87 -19.02 -1.88
N ALA A 168 4.06 -19.63 -1.89
CA ALA A 168 4.52 -20.46 -0.78
C ALA A 168 4.82 -19.62 0.48
N LEU A 169 5.35 -18.40 0.32
CA LEU A 169 5.56 -17.46 1.42
C LEU A 169 4.22 -17.08 2.09
N TYR A 170 3.22 -16.72 1.31
CA TYR A 170 1.92 -16.28 1.80
C TYR A 170 1.15 -17.35 2.60
N MET A 171 1.45 -18.63 2.39
CA MET A 171 0.85 -19.71 3.17
C MET A 171 1.25 -19.69 4.65
N TYR A 172 2.40 -19.10 4.98
CA TYR A 172 3.00 -19.19 6.33
C TYR A 172 3.45 -17.86 6.92
N ALA A 173 3.56 -16.82 6.10
CA ALA A 173 3.78 -15.44 6.55
C ALA A 173 2.44 -14.74 6.84
N GLY A 174 2.51 -13.62 7.54
CA GLY A 174 1.34 -12.79 7.85
C GLY A 174 1.75 -11.53 8.59
N THR A 175 0.79 -10.83 9.19
CA THR A 175 1.06 -9.57 9.90
C THR A 175 2.02 -9.74 11.08
N ILE A 176 2.08 -10.91 11.71
CA ILE A 176 3.01 -11.18 12.82
C ILE A 176 4.45 -11.25 12.31
N SER A 177 4.73 -12.05 11.26
CA SER A 177 6.06 -12.13 10.69
C SER A 177 6.48 -10.80 10.05
N LEU A 178 5.60 -10.15 9.31
CA LEU A 178 5.86 -8.83 8.72
C LEU A 178 6.21 -7.78 9.78
N PHE A 179 5.56 -7.80 10.94
CA PHE A 179 5.90 -6.91 12.06
C PHE A 179 7.35 -7.13 12.54
N HIS A 180 7.82 -8.39 12.56
CA HIS A 180 9.19 -8.73 12.95
C HIS A 180 10.23 -8.42 11.88
N GLU A 181 9.84 -8.28 10.60
CA GLU A 181 10.71 -7.84 9.50
C GLU A 181 11.00 -6.34 9.52
N THR A 182 10.29 -5.60 10.36
CA THR A 182 10.25 -4.13 10.31
C THR A 182 10.56 -3.52 11.66
N GLU A 183 10.94 -2.24 11.67
CA GLU A 183 11.24 -1.47 12.87
C GLU A 183 10.34 -0.24 12.99
N PRO A 184 9.93 0.15 14.21
CA PRO A 184 9.06 1.29 14.40
C PRO A 184 9.74 2.60 14.01
N ILE A 185 9.02 3.47 13.31
CA ILE A 185 9.44 4.84 13.02
C ILE A 185 9.06 5.73 14.20
N LEU A 186 10.03 6.48 14.71
CA LEU A 186 9.87 7.26 15.94
C LEU A 186 9.56 8.75 15.69
N HIS A 187 9.76 9.25 14.46
CA HIS A 187 9.59 10.66 14.11
C HIS A 187 8.87 10.82 12.78
N ASP A 188 7.91 11.75 12.71
CA ASP A 188 7.13 12.02 11.49
C ASP A 188 8.02 12.42 10.30
N SER A 189 9.14 13.10 10.56
CA SER A 189 10.12 13.49 9.53
C SER A 189 10.84 12.34 8.85
N LEU A 190 10.70 11.11 9.36
CA LEU A 190 11.29 9.90 8.77
C LEU A 190 10.30 9.13 7.89
N LEU A 191 9.01 9.54 7.90
CA LEU A 191 7.97 8.88 7.11
C LEU A 191 8.22 9.05 5.61
N LYS A 192 8.13 7.94 4.88
CA LYS A 192 8.38 7.90 3.44
C LYS A 192 7.60 6.79 2.74
N ALA A 193 7.60 6.81 1.43
CA ALA A 193 7.08 5.69 0.64
C ALA A 193 7.86 4.40 0.95
N GLY A 194 7.15 3.30 1.11
CA GLY A 194 7.67 1.99 1.55
C GLY A 194 7.47 1.68 3.03
N ASP A 195 7.12 2.68 3.85
CA ASP A 195 6.74 2.44 5.25
C ASP A 195 5.35 1.82 5.34
N ILE A 196 5.06 1.14 6.44
CA ILE A 196 3.81 0.40 6.62
C ILE A 196 3.11 0.80 7.91
N ILE A 197 1.80 0.88 7.87
CA ILE A 197 0.95 0.95 9.07
C ILE A 197 0.53 -0.48 9.37
N ILE A 198 0.84 -1.00 10.55
CA ILE A 198 0.65 -2.41 10.85
C ILE A 198 0.07 -2.65 12.25
N THR A 199 -0.88 -3.57 12.33
CA THR A 199 -1.33 -4.21 13.58
C THR A 199 -1.06 -5.70 13.44
N PRO A 200 -0.06 -6.25 14.18
CA PRO A 200 0.20 -7.69 14.16
C PRO A 200 -0.92 -8.44 14.88
N GLY A 201 -1.25 -9.64 14.41
CA GLY A 201 -2.22 -10.50 15.09
C GLY A 201 -3.08 -11.34 14.17
N SER A 202 -4.10 -11.98 14.78
CA SER A 202 -5.18 -12.68 14.10
C SER A 202 -6.51 -12.37 14.84
N PRO A 203 -7.29 -11.39 14.36
CA PRO A 203 -7.06 -10.63 13.14
C PRO A 203 -5.94 -9.59 13.27
N GLY A 204 -5.17 -9.42 12.19
CA GLY A 204 -4.19 -8.35 12.01
C GLY A 204 -4.46 -7.61 10.71
N HIS A 205 -3.77 -6.47 10.49
CA HIS A 205 -3.87 -5.74 9.23
C HIS A 205 -2.60 -4.96 8.92
N ALA A 206 -2.32 -4.77 7.63
CA ALA A 206 -1.20 -3.99 7.15
C ALA A 206 -1.58 -3.18 5.91
N VAL A 207 -1.08 -1.94 5.86
CA VAL A 207 -1.24 -0.99 4.75
C VAL A 207 0.12 -0.39 4.45
N ILE A 208 0.48 -0.22 3.19
CA ILE A 208 1.75 0.36 2.78
C ILE A 208 1.57 1.80 2.31
N ILE A 209 2.52 2.67 2.65
CA ILE A 209 2.67 4.01 2.06
C ILE A 209 3.25 3.82 0.66
N ILE A 210 2.44 4.10 -0.38
CA ILE A 210 2.86 3.91 -1.78
C ILE A 210 3.28 5.21 -2.45
N GLY A 211 3.00 6.35 -1.84
CA GLY A 211 3.35 7.66 -2.36
C GLY A 211 3.52 8.70 -1.27
N HIS A 212 4.33 9.72 -1.57
CA HIS A 212 4.65 10.80 -0.65
C HIS A 212 4.72 12.13 -1.42
N ALA A 213 4.06 13.17 -0.90
CA ALA A 213 4.13 14.52 -1.43
C ALA A 213 4.35 15.53 -0.31
N ILE A 214 5.05 16.61 -0.64
CA ILE A 214 5.44 17.68 0.29
C ILE A 214 4.84 18.99 -0.20
N HIS A 215 4.24 19.75 0.73
CA HIS A 215 3.74 21.09 0.51
C HIS A 215 4.89 22.11 0.59
N ASP A 216 4.71 23.25 -0.07
CA ASP A 216 5.70 24.36 -0.06
C ASP A 216 6.04 24.88 1.34
N ASN A 217 5.15 24.69 2.33
CA ASN A 217 5.37 25.03 3.74
C ASN A 217 6.06 23.90 4.56
N GLY A 218 6.34 22.75 3.94
CA GLY A 218 6.95 21.59 4.58
C GLY A 218 6.00 20.56 5.15
N ASP A 219 4.66 20.67 4.95
CA ASP A 219 3.71 19.64 5.35
C ASP A 219 3.79 18.43 4.42
N HIS A 220 3.54 17.24 4.96
CA HIS A 220 3.62 15.97 4.26
C HIS A 220 2.26 15.31 4.10
N VAL A 221 2.02 14.69 2.94
CA VAL A 221 0.86 13.82 2.70
C VAL A 221 1.29 12.54 2.00
N PHE A 222 0.52 11.47 2.21
CA PHE A 222 0.88 10.11 1.83
C PHE A 222 -0.27 9.40 1.12
N LEU A 223 0.05 8.56 0.15
CA LEU A 223 -0.90 7.62 -0.45
C LEU A 223 -0.75 6.26 0.22
N LEU A 224 -1.87 5.62 0.47
CA LEU A 224 -1.94 4.29 1.09
C LEU A 224 -2.44 3.26 0.08
N ALA A 225 -1.86 2.05 0.11
CA ALA A 225 -2.33 0.92 -0.67
C ALA A 225 -2.40 -0.34 0.18
N GLU A 226 -3.32 -1.23 -0.15
CA GLU A 226 -3.51 -2.50 0.56
C GLU A 226 -4.13 -3.58 -0.33
N GLY A 227 -3.95 -4.84 0.06
CA GLY A 227 -4.81 -5.95 -0.29
C GLY A 227 -5.72 -6.26 0.89
N LEU A 228 -6.76 -7.05 0.69
CA LEU A 228 -7.72 -7.44 1.73
C LEU A 228 -8.02 -8.94 1.69
N THR A 229 -8.78 -9.41 2.68
CA THR A 229 -9.32 -10.77 2.75
C THR A 229 -10.78 -10.75 2.24
N PRO A 230 -11.17 -11.64 1.33
CA PRO A 230 -10.33 -12.61 0.64
C PRO A 230 -9.28 -11.93 -0.26
N ALA A 231 -8.27 -12.72 -0.71
CA ALA A 231 -7.20 -12.24 -1.60
C ALA A 231 -7.78 -11.50 -2.80
N GLN A 232 -7.30 -10.28 -3.03
CA GLN A 232 -7.83 -9.40 -4.05
C GLN A 232 -6.77 -8.43 -4.57
N SER A 233 -7.09 -7.69 -5.62
CA SER A 233 -6.21 -6.68 -6.22
C SER A 233 -5.64 -5.74 -5.15
N ILE A 234 -4.35 -5.42 -5.27
CA ILE A 234 -3.75 -4.36 -4.46
C ILE A 234 -4.26 -3.03 -5.02
N ALA A 235 -4.82 -2.18 -4.17
CA ALA A 235 -5.42 -0.94 -4.62
C ALA A 235 -4.99 0.26 -3.76
N VAL A 236 -4.95 1.44 -4.38
CA VAL A 236 -4.69 2.71 -3.69
C VAL A 236 -5.99 3.21 -3.08
N ASN A 237 -5.96 3.46 -1.79
CA ASN A 237 -7.14 3.81 -0.99
C ASN A 237 -7.66 5.22 -1.26
N THR A 238 -8.99 5.42 -1.15
CA THR A 238 -9.57 6.75 -0.90
C THR A 238 -9.26 7.21 0.52
N ASN A 239 -9.30 8.53 0.77
CA ASN A 239 -9.31 9.07 2.13
C ASN A 239 -10.72 9.55 2.50
N PRO A 240 -11.48 8.80 3.33
CA PRO A 240 -12.83 9.16 3.68
C PRO A 240 -12.94 10.31 4.70
N LEU A 241 -11.82 10.64 5.37
CA LEU A 241 -11.81 11.60 6.48
C LEU A 241 -11.45 13.04 6.05
N ASP A 242 -10.77 13.20 4.93
CA ASP A 242 -10.33 14.50 4.44
C ASP A 242 -10.62 14.61 2.94
N PRO A 243 -11.82 15.05 2.56
CA PRO A 243 -12.23 15.13 1.17
C PRO A 243 -11.41 16.16 0.37
N ASP A 244 -10.78 17.14 1.02
CA ASP A 244 -10.05 18.22 0.35
C ASP A 244 -8.72 17.71 -0.24
N ILE A 245 -8.14 16.67 0.37
CA ILE A 245 -6.90 16.04 -0.11
C ILE A 245 -7.09 14.58 -0.55
N ASN A 246 -8.32 14.04 -0.54
CA ASN A 246 -8.57 12.67 -0.98
C ASN A 246 -7.97 12.41 -2.37
N PRO A 247 -7.13 11.37 -2.56
CA PRO A 247 -6.88 10.20 -1.72
C PRO A 247 -5.68 10.30 -0.75
N TRP A 248 -5.11 11.46 -0.56
CA TRP A 248 -3.94 11.67 0.28
C TRP A 248 -4.29 11.71 1.76
N TYR A 249 -3.37 11.23 2.61
CA TYR A 249 -3.51 11.15 4.06
C TYR A 249 -2.46 12.01 4.77
N ARG A 250 -2.84 12.66 5.86
CA ARG A 250 -1.90 13.19 6.85
C ARG A 250 -1.63 12.11 7.89
N LEU A 251 -0.38 11.68 8.02
CA LEU A 251 0.03 10.63 8.97
C LEU A 251 0.95 11.22 10.04
N SER A 252 0.87 10.64 11.26
CA SER A 252 1.79 10.95 12.33
C SER A 252 2.01 9.71 13.21
N VAL A 253 3.27 9.44 13.56
CA VAL A 253 3.66 8.37 14.50
C VAL A 253 3.13 8.63 15.92
N LYS A 254 2.68 9.85 16.23
CA LYS A 254 2.08 10.24 17.50
C LYS A 254 0.58 10.00 17.55
N SER A 255 -0.04 9.66 16.44
CA SER A 255 -1.48 9.41 16.39
C SER A 255 -1.84 8.16 17.20
N THR A 256 -2.83 8.28 18.07
CA THR A 256 -3.38 7.13 18.81
C THR A 256 -4.35 6.31 17.98
N VAL A 257 -4.89 6.91 16.91
CA VAL A 257 -5.81 6.27 15.96
C VAL A 257 -5.48 6.76 14.55
N THR A 258 -5.34 5.83 13.62
CA THR A 258 -5.30 6.12 12.17
C THR A 258 -6.42 5.37 11.49
N THR A 259 -7.30 6.09 10.83
CA THR A 259 -8.41 5.52 10.05
C THR A 259 -8.07 5.59 8.57
N THR A 260 -8.15 4.46 7.90
CA THR A 260 -8.02 4.33 6.45
C THR A 260 -9.40 4.08 5.81
N ALA A 261 -9.45 3.89 4.51
CA ALA A 261 -10.69 3.56 3.82
C ALA A 261 -11.35 2.27 4.34
N ASN A 262 -10.56 1.30 4.78
CA ASN A 262 -11.04 -0.04 5.12
C ASN A 262 -10.82 -0.44 6.58
N ASN A 263 -9.98 0.29 7.33
CA ASN A 263 -9.60 -0.14 8.68
C ASN A 263 -9.35 1.03 9.63
N VAL A 264 -9.34 0.71 10.94
CA VAL A 264 -8.98 1.62 12.03
C VAL A 264 -7.83 0.99 12.80
N PHE A 265 -6.67 1.65 12.77
CA PHE A 265 -5.48 1.25 13.54
C PHE A 265 -5.50 1.96 14.89
N LEU A 266 -5.58 1.19 15.96
CA LEU A 266 -5.46 1.69 17.32
C LEU A 266 -3.98 1.65 17.72
N LYS A 267 -3.43 2.74 18.26
CA LYS A 267 -2.01 2.93 18.53
C LYS A 267 -1.20 2.75 17.23
N THR A 268 -1.26 3.75 16.38
CA THR A 268 -0.64 3.72 15.05
C THR A 268 0.82 3.33 15.15
N ALA A 269 1.13 2.09 14.78
CA ALA A 269 2.50 1.63 14.60
C ALA A 269 2.86 1.78 13.13
N ILE A 270 3.68 2.78 12.81
CA ILE A 270 4.26 2.93 11.48
C ILE A 270 5.67 2.36 11.53
N HIS A 271 5.95 1.43 10.65
CA HIS A 271 7.18 0.66 10.60
C HIS A 271 7.87 0.81 9.25
N ALA A 272 9.20 0.66 9.23
CA ALA A 272 10.02 0.57 8.04
C ALA A 272 10.66 -0.82 7.92
N PHE A 273 10.85 -1.31 6.70
CA PHE A 273 11.72 -2.47 6.47
C PHE A 273 13.15 -2.15 6.90
N ARG A 274 13.83 -3.16 7.47
CA ARG A 274 15.25 -3.13 7.84
C ARG A 274 16.15 -3.03 6.63
#